data_6c6aa0fd010f9832eb3eefd1948c215f
#
_entry.id   6c6aa0fd010f9832eb3eefd1948c215f
#
_cell.length_a   1.000
_cell.length_b   1.000
_cell.length_c   1.000
_cell.angle_alpha   90.00
_cell.angle_beta   90.00
_cell.angle_gamma   90.00
#
_symmetry.space_group_name_H-M   'P 1'
#
loop_
_entity.id
_entity.type
_entity.pdbx_description
1 polymer ?
#
loop_
_entity_poly.entity_id
_entity_poly.type
_entity_poly.pdbx_seq_one_letter_code
_entity_poly.pdbx_strand_id
1 'polypeptide(L)'
;KMKIFAIGDLHLSGSVDKPMNIFGDHWEGHDRKIFQDWSSRVTDDDVVLVVGDISWASKLKDARVDLDQIDKLPGKKYFIRGNHDYWWTTATGLNKLYGDDMVFMNTNFQVLGPYALCGTRGWLSPNEIKFDDKDEVIYKREAKRLEISLEGAKKAGYEDYIVILHYPPTNEKFEDSLYMEV
;
A
#
# COMPACT_ATOMS: atom_id res chain seq x y z
N LYS A 1 18.65 -15.12 -4.09
CA LYS A 1 18.51 -14.16 -2.95
C LYS A 1 17.27 -13.32 -3.22
N MET A 2 16.26 -13.43 -2.38
CA MET A 2 15.03 -12.64 -2.42
C MET A 2 15.34 -11.16 -2.50
N LYS A 3 14.72 -10.43 -3.44
CA LYS A 3 14.73 -8.98 -3.52
C LYS A 3 13.39 -8.46 -3.03
N ILE A 4 13.39 -7.23 -2.52
CA ILE A 4 12.18 -6.53 -2.10
C ILE A 4 12.04 -5.28 -2.97
N PHE A 5 10.92 -5.17 -3.66
CA PHE A 5 10.53 -4.01 -4.46
C PHE A 5 9.38 -3.28 -3.79
N ALA A 6 9.23 -2.00 -4.05
CA ALA A 6 8.09 -1.21 -3.59
C ALA A 6 7.53 -0.38 -4.74
N ILE A 7 6.21 -0.27 -4.79
CA ILE A 7 5.48 0.56 -5.75
C ILE A 7 4.18 1.05 -5.11
N GLY A 8 3.80 2.28 -5.39
CA GLY A 8 2.50 2.85 -5.02
C GLY A 8 1.84 3.54 -6.19
N ASP A 9 0.62 4.04 -5.97
CA ASP A 9 -0.09 4.88 -6.94
C ASP A 9 -0.21 4.25 -8.33
N LEU A 10 -0.57 2.97 -8.37
CA LEU A 10 -0.78 2.23 -9.62
C LEU A 10 -1.94 2.81 -10.43
N HIS A 11 -2.99 3.28 -9.74
CA HIS A 11 -4.16 3.91 -10.32
C HIS A 11 -4.71 3.16 -11.54
N LEU A 12 -4.83 1.84 -11.43
CA LEU A 12 -5.36 1.00 -12.49
C LEU A 12 -6.84 1.29 -12.72
N SER A 13 -7.27 1.19 -13.96
CA SER A 13 -8.65 1.53 -14.37
C SER A 13 -9.21 0.55 -15.38
N GLY A 14 -8.87 -0.74 -15.26
CA GLY A 14 -9.28 -1.78 -16.21
C GLY A 14 -10.79 -1.99 -16.35
N SER A 15 -11.57 -1.60 -15.33
CA SER A 15 -13.03 -1.71 -15.32
C SER A 15 -13.76 -0.38 -15.29
N VAL A 16 -13.05 0.75 -15.23
CA VAL A 16 -13.64 2.09 -15.11
C VAL A 16 -13.00 3.07 -16.09
N ASP A 17 -13.79 4.01 -16.58
CA ASP A 17 -13.31 5.07 -17.47
C ASP A 17 -12.70 6.21 -16.64
N LYS A 18 -11.47 6.04 -16.24
CA LYS A 18 -10.65 7.06 -15.54
C LYS A 18 -9.24 7.07 -16.10
N PRO A 19 -9.06 7.66 -17.29
CA PRO A 19 -7.75 7.70 -17.93
C PRO A 19 -6.79 8.61 -17.17
N MET A 20 -5.62 8.08 -16.79
CA MET A 20 -4.59 8.84 -16.08
C MET A 20 -3.86 9.87 -16.94
N ASN A 21 -3.92 9.76 -18.27
CA ASN A 21 -3.30 10.69 -19.20
C ASN A 21 -3.85 12.13 -19.11
N ILE A 22 -5.00 12.34 -18.45
CA ILE A 22 -5.49 13.69 -18.10
C ILE A 22 -4.51 14.46 -17.19
N PHE A 23 -3.62 13.74 -16.48
CA PHE A 23 -2.57 14.32 -15.63
C PHE A 23 -1.23 14.49 -16.37
N GLY A 24 -1.19 14.21 -17.66
CA GLY A 24 -0.04 14.38 -18.54
C GLY A 24 0.26 13.15 -19.40
N ASP A 25 0.93 13.37 -20.53
CA ASP A 25 1.20 12.33 -21.53
C ASP A 25 2.07 11.18 -21.01
N HIS A 26 2.86 11.43 -19.97
CA HIS A 26 3.70 10.40 -19.34
C HIS A 26 2.87 9.27 -18.67
N TRP A 27 1.59 9.52 -18.36
CA TRP A 27 0.66 8.53 -17.85
C TRP A 27 0.01 7.66 -18.93
N GLU A 28 0.22 7.98 -20.21
CA GLU A 28 -0.34 7.17 -21.28
C GLU A 28 0.21 5.75 -21.27
N GLY A 29 -0.71 4.77 -21.21
CA GLY A 29 -0.37 3.35 -21.12
C GLY A 29 0.45 2.99 -19.87
N HIS A 30 0.27 3.74 -18.76
CA HIS A 30 1.03 3.55 -17.53
C HIS A 30 0.86 2.13 -16.96
N ASP A 31 -0.33 1.55 -17.03
CA ASP A 31 -0.65 0.19 -16.62
C ASP A 31 0.25 -0.83 -17.34
N ARG A 32 0.33 -0.74 -18.66
CA ARG A 32 1.17 -1.60 -19.48
C ARG A 32 2.66 -1.43 -19.14
N LYS A 33 3.12 -0.18 -18.97
CA LYS A 33 4.50 0.12 -18.58
C LYS A 33 4.83 -0.50 -17.23
N ILE A 34 3.93 -0.37 -16.24
CA ILE A 34 4.07 -0.97 -14.91
C ILE A 34 4.19 -2.49 -15.03
N PHE A 35 3.27 -3.15 -15.74
CA PHE A 35 3.26 -4.61 -15.86
C PHE A 35 4.49 -5.15 -16.59
N GLN A 36 4.97 -4.45 -17.62
CA GLN A 36 6.18 -4.82 -18.35
C GLN A 36 7.43 -4.68 -17.48
N ASP A 37 7.58 -3.55 -16.77
CA ASP A 37 8.72 -3.33 -15.89
C ASP A 37 8.72 -4.33 -14.72
N TRP A 38 7.55 -4.56 -14.10
CA TRP A 38 7.38 -5.55 -13.06
C TRP A 38 7.82 -6.94 -13.51
N SER A 39 7.27 -7.42 -14.63
CA SER A 39 7.60 -8.75 -15.17
C SER A 39 9.06 -8.90 -15.59
N SER A 40 9.74 -7.79 -15.93
CA SER A 40 11.15 -7.81 -16.31
C SER A 40 12.13 -7.85 -15.14
N ARG A 41 11.71 -7.38 -13.96
CA ARG A 41 12.58 -7.20 -12.77
C ARG A 41 12.33 -8.20 -11.67
N VAL A 42 11.06 -8.57 -11.46
CA VAL A 42 10.60 -9.39 -10.35
C VAL A 42 10.57 -10.85 -10.76
N THR A 43 11.01 -11.71 -9.88
CA THR A 43 10.89 -13.18 -10.02
C THR A 43 9.92 -13.74 -8.99
N ASP A 44 9.52 -15.00 -9.12
CA ASP A 44 8.59 -15.64 -8.17
C ASP A 44 9.16 -15.74 -6.73
N ASP A 45 10.49 -15.69 -6.59
CA ASP A 45 11.16 -15.68 -5.28
C ASP A 45 11.22 -14.29 -4.61
N ASP A 46 10.80 -13.24 -5.31
CA ASP A 46 10.89 -11.86 -4.84
C ASP A 46 9.60 -11.40 -4.15
N VAL A 47 9.68 -10.24 -3.52
CA VAL A 47 8.56 -9.60 -2.81
C VAL A 47 8.30 -8.22 -3.40
N VAL A 48 7.02 -7.87 -3.54
CA VAL A 48 6.59 -6.53 -3.95
C VAL A 48 5.66 -5.93 -2.89
N LEU A 49 6.04 -4.78 -2.37
CA LEU A 49 5.27 -3.98 -1.43
C LEU A 49 4.43 -2.97 -2.21
N VAL A 50 3.11 -3.11 -2.19
CA VAL A 50 2.18 -2.25 -2.93
C VAL A 50 1.54 -1.29 -1.94
N VAL A 51 2.00 -0.03 -1.97
CA VAL A 51 1.72 0.95 -0.91
C VAL A 51 0.49 1.84 -1.18
N GLY A 52 -0.56 1.27 -1.74
CA GLY A 52 -1.86 1.92 -1.87
C GLY A 52 -2.13 2.61 -3.21
N ASP A 53 -3.35 3.10 -3.36
CA ASP A 53 -3.91 3.68 -4.57
C ASP A 53 -3.76 2.75 -5.78
N ILE A 54 -4.29 1.55 -5.62
CA ILE A 54 -4.10 0.42 -6.53
C ILE A 54 -5.05 0.52 -7.73
N SER A 55 -6.34 0.76 -7.47
CA SER A 55 -7.39 0.80 -8.49
C SER A 55 -8.34 1.97 -8.28
N TRP A 56 -8.75 2.60 -9.37
CA TRP A 56 -9.79 3.63 -9.40
C TRP A 56 -11.22 3.09 -9.23
N ALA A 57 -11.41 1.79 -9.19
CA ALA A 57 -12.73 1.21 -8.98
C ALA A 57 -13.30 1.64 -7.62
N SER A 58 -14.62 1.87 -7.58
CA SER A 58 -15.32 2.21 -6.33
C SER A 58 -15.84 0.99 -5.60
N LYS A 59 -16.01 -0.14 -6.30
CA LYS A 59 -16.55 -1.38 -5.76
C LYS A 59 -15.59 -2.53 -5.97
N LEU A 60 -15.54 -3.44 -4.99
CA LEU A 60 -14.64 -4.60 -5.04
C LEU A 60 -14.82 -5.46 -6.31
N LYS A 61 -16.05 -5.68 -6.76
CA LYS A 61 -16.32 -6.45 -7.99
C LYS A 61 -15.62 -5.87 -9.22
N ASP A 62 -15.50 -4.54 -9.29
CA ASP A 62 -14.89 -3.83 -10.40
C ASP A 62 -13.35 -3.79 -10.22
N ALA A 63 -12.86 -3.59 -8.98
CA ALA A 63 -11.44 -3.64 -8.64
C ALA A 63 -10.80 -5.00 -8.91
N ARG A 64 -11.58 -6.08 -8.86
CA ARG A 64 -11.06 -7.43 -9.16
C ARG A 64 -10.47 -7.55 -10.56
N VAL A 65 -10.93 -6.78 -11.52
CA VAL A 65 -10.31 -6.74 -12.86
C VAL A 65 -8.84 -6.35 -12.78
N ASP A 66 -8.52 -5.35 -11.95
CA ASP A 66 -7.15 -4.88 -11.75
C ASP A 66 -6.36 -5.83 -10.84
N LEU A 67 -6.96 -6.26 -9.74
CA LEU A 67 -6.32 -7.18 -8.79
C LEU A 67 -5.97 -8.53 -9.42
N ASP A 68 -6.83 -9.08 -10.27
CA ASP A 68 -6.59 -10.34 -10.97
C ASP A 68 -5.44 -10.22 -12.00
N GLN A 69 -5.18 -9.02 -12.52
CA GLN A 69 -4.00 -8.77 -13.34
C GLN A 69 -2.72 -8.74 -12.50
N ILE A 70 -2.77 -8.08 -11.32
CA ILE A 70 -1.63 -8.05 -10.40
C ILE A 70 -1.32 -9.46 -9.86
N ASP A 71 -2.34 -10.27 -9.59
CA ASP A 71 -2.17 -11.65 -9.11
C ASP A 71 -1.33 -12.50 -10.05
N LYS A 72 -1.47 -12.27 -11.37
CA LYS A 72 -0.70 -12.98 -12.41
C LYS A 72 0.76 -12.52 -12.53
N LEU A 73 1.12 -11.39 -11.94
CA LEU A 73 2.50 -10.89 -11.97
C LEU A 73 3.38 -11.71 -11.00
N PRO A 74 4.69 -11.86 -11.29
CA PRO A 74 5.59 -12.61 -10.45
C PRO A 74 5.80 -11.97 -9.07
N GLY A 75 6.24 -12.77 -8.12
CA GLY A 75 6.58 -12.38 -6.75
C GLY A 75 5.39 -12.36 -5.80
N LYS A 76 5.67 -12.44 -4.51
CA LYS A 76 4.68 -12.30 -3.45
C LYS A 76 4.38 -10.83 -3.18
N LYS A 77 3.10 -10.46 -3.14
CA LYS A 77 2.65 -9.07 -3.02
C LYS A 77 2.05 -8.81 -1.64
N TYR A 78 2.46 -7.71 -1.02
CA TYR A 78 1.89 -7.21 0.22
C TYR A 78 1.28 -5.84 -0.01
N PHE A 79 0.02 -5.69 0.37
CA PHE A 79 -0.78 -4.50 0.08
C PHE A 79 -1.15 -3.76 1.34
N ILE A 80 -1.04 -2.44 1.31
CA ILE A 80 -1.77 -1.54 2.21
C ILE A 80 -2.75 -0.70 1.38
N ARG A 81 -3.81 -0.23 2.04
CA ARG A 81 -4.81 0.62 1.43
C ARG A 81 -4.28 2.03 1.19
N GLY A 82 -4.58 2.62 0.02
CA GLY A 82 -4.44 4.04 -0.24
C GLY A 82 -5.73 4.82 0.09
N ASN A 83 -5.73 6.13 -0.16
CA ASN A 83 -6.90 6.97 0.10
C ASN A 83 -7.96 6.88 -1.01
N HIS A 84 -7.58 6.50 -2.22
CA HIS A 84 -8.50 6.31 -3.34
C HIS A 84 -8.98 4.86 -3.51
N ASP A 85 -8.50 3.91 -2.70
CA ASP A 85 -8.97 2.52 -2.75
C ASP A 85 -10.33 2.36 -2.07
N TYR A 86 -11.37 2.97 -2.63
CA TYR A 86 -12.74 2.92 -2.09
C TYR A 86 -13.34 1.52 -2.10
N TRP A 87 -12.89 0.67 -3.02
CA TRP A 87 -13.25 -0.74 -3.16
C TRP A 87 -12.78 -1.62 -2.01
N TRP A 88 -11.76 -1.17 -1.26
CA TRP A 88 -11.18 -1.94 -0.16
C TRP A 88 -12.16 -2.11 0.97
N THR A 89 -12.60 -3.33 1.20
CA THR A 89 -13.55 -3.71 2.27
C THR A 89 -12.80 -3.96 3.59
N THR A 90 -12.32 -5.18 3.78
CA THR A 90 -11.48 -5.56 4.93
C THR A 90 -10.30 -6.40 4.44
N ALA A 91 -9.16 -6.29 5.10
CA ALA A 91 -8.00 -7.14 4.79
C ALA A 91 -8.34 -8.63 4.90
N THR A 92 -9.05 -9.02 5.96
CA THR A 92 -9.50 -10.41 6.17
C THR A 92 -10.39 -10.90 5.03
N GLY A 93 -11.32 -10.08 4.56
CA GLY A 93 -12.19 -10.41 3.43
C GLY A 93 -11.41 -10.56 2.13
N LEU A 94 -10.49 -9.65 1.87
CA LEU A 94 -9.64 -9.68 0.67
C LEU A 94 -8.69 -10.89 0.67
N ASN A 95 -8.07 -11.21 1.80
CA ASN A 95 -7.20 -12.39 1.93
C ASN A 95 -7.93 -13.73 1.71
N LYS A 96 -9.26 -13.76 1.86
CA LYS A 96 -10.06 -14.96 1.53
C LYS A 96 -10.32 -15.12 0.04
N LEU A 97 -10.16 -14.07 -0.75
CA LEU A 97 -10.43 -14.07 -2.19
C LEU A 97 -9.22 -14.48 -3.03
N TYR A 98 -8.03 -14.31 -2.49
CA TYR A 98 -6.77 -14.54 -3.18
C TYR A 98 -5.94 -15.58 -2.43
N GLY A 99 -4.96 -16.18 -3.12
CA GLY A 99 -4.01 -17.12 -2.53
C GLY A 99 -2.92 -16.43 -1.71
N ASP A 100 -1.94 -17.20 -1.26
CA ASP A 100 -0.89 -16.77 -0.35
C ASP A 100 0.08 -15.72 -0.95
N ASP A 101 0.02 -15.52 -2.26
CA ASP A 101 0.86 -14.56 -2.98
C ASP A 101 0.29 -13.13 -3.02
N MET A 102 -0.95 -12.94 -2.54
CA MET A 102 -1.64 -11.65 -2.44
C MET A 102 -2.06 -11.40 -1.00
N VAL A 103 -1.25 -10.70 -0.22
CA VAL A 103 -1.47 -10.46 1.21
C VAL A 103 -1.90 -9.02 1.47
N PHE A 104 -3.13 -8.85 1.95
CA PHE A 104 -3.69 -7.54 2.32
C PHE A 104 -3.50 -7.30 3.81
N MET A 105 -2.92 -6.16 4.17
CA MET A 105 -2.53 -5.82 5.55
C MET A 105 -3.40 -4.72 6.14
N ASN A 106 -3.69 -4.82 7.43
CA ASN A 106 -4.31 -3.76 8.23
C ASN A 106 -4.03 -4.03 9.72
N THR A 107 -3.31 -3.16 10.39
CA THR A 107 -2.97 -3.23 11.82
C THR A 107 -2.20 -4.49 12.28
N ASN A 108 -1.87 -5.38 11.40
CA ASN A 108 -1.04 -6.56 11.65
C ASN A 108 0.37 -6.37 11.07
N PHE A 109 1.24 -7.33 11.32
CA PHE A 109 2.53 -7.42 10.67
C PHE A 109 2.64 -8.71 9.85
N GLN A 110 3.60 -8.74 8.93
CA GLN A 110 3.97 -9.92 8.16
C GLN A 110 5.47 -10.19 8.30
N VAL A 111 5.88 -11.42 8.02
CA VAL A 111 7.29 -11.83 8.16
C VAL A 111 7.97 -11.81 6.79
N LEU A 112 9.06 -11.07 6.66
CA LEU A 112 9.90 -11.02 5.47
C LEU A 112 11.34 -11.40 5.82
N GLY A 113 11.65 -12.70 5.81
CA GLY A 113 12.96 -13.18 6.25
C GLY A 113 13.25 -12.77 7.69
N PRO A 114 14.31 -11.99 7.97
CA PRO A 114 14.61 -11.53 9.32
C PRO A 114 13.78 -10.32 9.76
N TYR A 115 13.04 -9.69 8.85
CA TYR A 115 12.31 -8.46 9.10
C TYR A 115 10.83 -8.71 9.40
N ALA A 116 10.24 -7.85 10.23
CA ALA A 116 8.80 -7.71 10.30
C ALA A 116 8.35 -6.57 9.37
N LEU A 117 7.43 -6.87 8.46
CA LEU A 117 6.76 -5.88 7.63
C LEU A 117 5.57 -5.32 8.39
N CYS A 118 5.62 -4.05 8.72
CA CYS A 118 4.58 -3.29 9.40
C CYS A 118 4.08 -2.16 8.50
N GLY A 119 2.89 -1.64 8.75
CA GLY A 119 2.42 -0.54 7.95
C GLY A 119 1.02 -0.06 8.27
N THR A 120 0.72 1.10 7.72
CA THR A 120 -0.59 1.73 7.72
C THR A 120 -0.71 2.62 6.49
N ARG A 121 -1.95 3.02 6.15
CA ARG A 121 -2.15 4.02 5.11
C ARG A 121 -1.44 5.33 5.43
N GLY A 122 -1.36 5.71 6.70
CA GLY A 122 -0.98 7.05 7.10
C GLY A 122 -2.08 8.07 6.76
N TRP A 123 -1.78 9.33 6.87
CA TRP A 123 -2.62 10.47 6.50
C TRP A 123 -1.78 11.72 6.37
N LEU A 124 -2.41 12.81 5.90
CA LEU A 124 -1.81 14.14 5.93
C LEU A 124 -1.25 14.45 7.31
N SER A 125 -0.08 15.07 7.37
CA SER A 125 0.58 15.45 8.63
C SER A 125 0.22 16.87 9.03
N PRO A 126 0.28 17.23 10.33
CA PRO A 126 0.07 18.60 10.79
C PRO A 126 0.99 19.59 10.05
N ASN A 127 0.53 20.85 9.96
CA ASN A 127 1.20 21.95 9.25
C ASN A 127 1.25 21.85 7.72
N GLU A 128 0.55 20.88 7.13
CA GLU A 128 0.26 20.90 5.69
C GLU A 128 -0.88 21.91 5.40
N ILE A 129 -0.83 22.53 4.22
CA ILE A 129 -1.78 23.61 3.82
C ILE A 129 -3.25 23.16 3.89
N LYS A 130 -3.51 21.87 3.66
CA LYS A 130 -4.88 21.33 3.63
C LYS A 130 -5.28 20.58 4.88
N PHE A 131 -4.46 20.60 5.94
CA PHE A 131 -4.74 19.86 7.17
C PHE A 131 -5.80 20.57 8.02
N ASP A 132 -6.88 19.86 8.36
CA ASP A 132 -7.97 20.36 9.20
C ASP A 132 -8.26 19.44 10.40
N ASP A 133 -9.26 19.79 11.22
CA ASP A 133 -9.65 19.02 12.41
C ASP A 133 -10.11 17.58 12.08
N LYS A 134 -10.68 17.36 10.88
CA LYS A 134 -11.08 16.01 10.43
C LYS A 134 -9.87 15.18 10.07
N ASP A 135 -8.88 15.82 9.46
CA ASP A 135 -7.61 15.18 9.14
C ASP A 135 -6.86 14.77 10.41
N GLU A 136 -6.92 15.58 11.46
CA GLU A 136 -6.30 15.26 12.75
C GLU A 136 -6.86 13.97 13.36
N VAL A 137 -8.15 13.73 13.28
CA VAL A 137 -8.78 12.50 13.76
C VAL A 137 -8.29 11.30 12.98
N ILE A 138 -8.18 11.42 11.65
CA ILE A 138 -7.70 10.34 10.80
C ILE A 138 -6.20 10.11 11.05
N TYR A 139 -5.40 11.16 11.12
CA TYR A 139 -3.97 11.13 11.39
C TYR A 139 -3.64 10.37 12.68
N LYS A 140 -4.27 10.74 13.80
CA LYS A 140 -4.09 10.05 15.08
C LYS A 140 -4.50 8.57 15.02
N ARG A 141 -5.60 8.28 14.33
CA ARG A 141 -6.06 6.90 14.14
C ARG A 141 -5.07 6.06 13.33
N GLU A 142 -4.52 6.60 12.26
CA GLU A 142 -3.53 5.90 11.44
C GLU A 142 -2.20 5.70 12.19
N ALA A 143 -1.76 6.68 12.99
CA ALA A 143 -0.60 6.52 13.86
C ALA A 143 -0.82 5.38 14.88
N LYS A 144 -2.01 5.30 15.49
CA LYS A 144 -2.34 4.20 16.42
C LYS A 144 -2.38 2.83 15.73
N ARG A 145 -2.80 2.78 14.47
CA ARG A 145 -2.76 1.56 13.67
C ARG A 145 -1.33 1.09 13.40
N LEU A 146 -0.43 2.02 13.10
CA LEU A 146 0.99 1.71 12.92
C LEU A 146 1.59 1.20 14.24
N GLU A 147 1.31 1.86 15.36
CA GLU A 147 1.75 1.42 16.69
C GLU A 147 1.30 -0.02 16.98
N ILE A 148 0.04 -0.36 16.72
CA ILE A 148 -0.47 -1.73 16.90
C ILE A 148 0.29 -2.74 16.04
N SER A 149 0.56 -2.40 14.77
CA SER A 149 1.34 -3.24 13.86
C SER A 149 2.75 -3.51 14.39
N LEU A 150 3.45 -2.45 14.81
CA LEU A 150 4.81 -2.53 15.36
C LEU A 150 4.84 -3.26 16.71
N GLU A 151 3.90 -2.99 17.62
CA GLU A 151 3.80 -3.70 18.91
C GLU A 151 3.57 -5.20 18.72
N GLY A 152 2.75 -5.58 17.72
CA GLY A 152 2.54 -6.98 17.36
C GLY A 152 3.84 -7.67 16.95
N ALA A 153 4.63 -7.03 16.10
CA ALA A 153 5.91 -7.53 15.67
C ALA A 153 6.94 -7.60 16.82
N LYS A 154 6.99 -6.57 17.65
CA LYS A 154 7.86 -6.52 18.82
C LYS A 154 7.54 -7.62 19.84
N LYS A 155 6.24 -7.86 20.11
CA LYS A 155 5.80 -8.96 20.99
C LYS A 155 6.14 -10.34 20.43
N ALA A 156 6.23 -10.47 19.11
CA ALA A 156 6.68 -11.69 18.44
C ALA A 156 8.21 -11.87 18.40
N GLY A 157 8.97 -10.92 18.94
CA GLY A 157 10.43 -10.98 19.09
C GLY A 157 11.22 -10.42 17.90
N TYR A 158 10.58 -9.66 17.00
CA TYR A 158 11.28 -8.97 15.92
C TYR A 158 11.92 -7.67 16.43
N GLU A 159 13.14 -7.41 15.99
CA GLU A 159 13.92 -6.21 16.29
C GLU A 159 14.12 -5.33 15.05
N ASP A 160 14.11 -5.93 13.87
CA ASP A 160 14.27 -5.24 12.58
C ASP A 160 12.93 -5.14 11.84
N TYR A 161 12.57 -3.93 11.42
CA TYR A 161 11.29 -3.63 10.81
C TYR A 161 11.46 -3.00 9.43
N ILE A 162 10.53 -3.35 8.52
CA ILE A 162 10.25 -2.60 7.29
C ILE A 162 8.89 -1.97 7.47
N VAL A 163 8.82 -0.64 7.44
CA VAL A 163 7.56 0.10 7.60
C VAL A 163 7.13 0.64 6.25
N ILE A 164 5.89 0.34 5.86
CA ILE A 164 5.27 0.85 4.64
C ILE A 164 4.11 1.79 4.97
N LEU A 165 4.08 2.92 4.25
CA LEU A 165 3.07 3.96 4.37
C LEU A 165 2.61 4.39 2.98
N HIS A 166 1.32 4.75 2.82
CA HIS A 166 0.83 5.39 1.60
C HIS A 166 1.11 6.90 1.63
N TYR A 167 0.78 7.56 2.75
CA TYR A 167 1.18 8.94 2.98
C TYR A 167 2.59 9.01 3.56
N PRO A 168 3.40 10.03 3.19
CA PRO A 168 4.73 10.21 3.77
C PRO A 168 4.68 10.32 5.31
N PRO A 169 5.73 9.87 6.01
CA PRO A 169 5.78 9.98 7.48
C PRO A 169 6.03 11.41 7.97
N THR A 170 6.38 12.34 7.09
CA THR A 170 6.64 13.75 7.38
C THR A 170 5.76 14.64 6.50
N ASN A 171 5.59 15.90 6.87
CA ASN A 171 4.98 16.91 6.02
C ASN A 171 5.95 17.41 4.93
N GLU A 172 5.49 18.37 4.11
CA GLU A 172 6.29 18.97 3.02
C GLU A 172 7.58 19.67 3.49
N LYS A 173 7.66 20.03 4.77
CA LYS A 173 8.83 20.67 5.40
C LYS A 173 9.75 19.66 6.08
N PHE A 174 9.47 18.35 5.96
CA PHE A 174 10.21 17.28 6.62
C PHE A 174 10.19 17.37 8.16
N GLU A 175 9.15 17.96 8.73
CA GLU A 175 8.94 17.98 10.17
C GLU A 175 8.49 16.59 10.65
N ASP A 176 8.91 16.20 11.85
CA ASP A 176 8.54 14.93 12.46
C ASP A 176 7.04 14.83 12.71
N SER A 177 6.54 13.62 12.69
CA SER A 177 5.14 13.30 12.94
C SER A 177 4.99 12.17 13.94
N LEU A 178 3.75 11.90 14.36
CA LEU A 178 3.45 10.73 15.20
C LEU A 178 3.89 9.41 14.56
N TYR A 179 4.01 9.33 13.23
CA TYR A 179 4.52 8.13 12.54
C TYR A 179 6.02 7.91 12.76
N MET A 180 6.76 8.95 13.13
CA MET A 180 8.19 8.87 13.45
C MET A 180 8.44 8.61 14.96
N GLU A 181 7.41 8.81 15.80
CA GLU A 181 7.49 8.65 17.26
C GLU A 181 7.08 7.24 17.74
N VAL A 182 6.35 6.48 16.92
CA VAL A 182 5.83 5.13 17.26
C VAL A 182 6.82 3.97 16.94
#